data_f4cb8ba2b979b2fcdbbdf7be84889989
#
_entry.id   f4cb8ba2b979b2fcdbbdf7be84889989
#
_cell.length_a   1.000
_cell.length_b   1.000
_cell.length_c   1.000
_cell.angle_alpha   90.00
_cell.angle_beta   90.00
_cell.angle_gamma   90.00
#
_symmetry.space_group_name_H-M   'P 1'
#
loop_
_entity.id
_entity.type
_entity.pdbx_description
1 polymer ?
#
loop_
_entity_poly.entity_id
_entity_poly.type
_entity_poly.pdbx_seq_one_letter_code
_entity_poly.pdbx_strand_id
1 'polypeptide(L)'
;MLFAKSCTFALVAALLALLTSCGSMPLVKDNRNKMIVSVKDQRMLLVTDGQPVKTYRISTSKFGLGDQPGSHRTPIGRMEVARKIGGNHPRGAVFKSRRHTGEVLKPDAPGRDPIVSRILWLRGLEPHNRNAFPRYIYIHGTPERKNLGRPASFGCIRMCCGDVIDLYNRVGYGAEVYVTRGGLRDTEAGQLWFAANGNPFRRIARRWSS
;
A
#
# COMPACT_ATOMS: atom_id res chain seq x y z
N MET A 1 -20.58 60.96 -21.63
CA MET A 1 -20.95 59.88 -20.68
C MET A 1 -20.70 58.47 -21.21
N LEU A 2 -19.87 58.22 -22.24
CA LEU A 2 -19.62 56.90 -22.82
C LEU A 2 -18.30 56.25 -22.35
N PHE A 3 -17.35 56.97 -21.78
CA PHE A 3 -16.05 56.40 -21.40
C PHE A 3 -16.00 55.71 -20.04
N ALA A 4 -16.97 55.92 -19.15
CA ALA A 4 -17.00 55.31 -17.82
C ALA A 4 -17.51 53.84 -17.80
N LYS A 5 -18.29 53.42 -18.82
CA LYS A 5 -18.86 52.04 -18.87
C LYS A 5 -17.87 50.99 -19.41
N SER A 6 -16.87 51.41 -20.20
CA SER A 6 -15.89 50.48 -20.78
C SER A 6 -14.85 50.02 -19.77
N CYS A 7 -14.50 50.83 -18.79
CA CYS A 7 -13.48 50.49 -17.79
C CYS A 7 -13.98 49.48 -16.73
N THR A 8 -15.27 49.53 -16.39
CA THR A 8 -15.88 48.59 -15.42
C THR A 8 -16.04 47.19 -16.00
N PHE A 9 -16.32 47.05 -17.31
CA PHE A 9 -16.41 45.72 -17.96
C PHE A 9 -15.04 45.05 -18.06
N ALA A 10 -13.97 45.80 -18.31
CA ALA A 10 -12.61 45.24 -18.36
C ALA A 10 -12.12 44.78 -16.99
N LEU A 11 -12.45 45.49 -15.90
CA LEU A 11 -12.10 45.10 -14.54
C LEU A 11 -12.84 43.83 -14.06
N VAL A 12 -14.13 43.69 -14.39
CA VAL A 12 -14.93 42.51 -14.05
C VAL A 12 -14.46 41.28 -14.83
N ALA A 13 -14.10 41.42 -16.11
CA ALA A 13 -13.55 40.33 -16.92
C ALA A 13 -12.17 39.86 -16.41
N ALA A 14 -11.32 40.80 -15.97
CA ALA A 14 -10.03 40.46 -15.37
C ALA A 14 -10.17 39.74 -14.01
N LEU A 15 -11.17 40.13 -13.20
CA LEU A 15 -11.44 39.47 -11.91
C LEU A 15 -12.02 38.05 -12.08
N LEU A 16 -12.86 37.85 -13.10
CA LEU A 16 -13.38 36.51 -13.42
C LEU A 16 -12.28 35.56 -13.96
N ALA A 17 -11.29 36.08 -14.68
CA ALA A 17 -10.16 35.26 -15.17
C ALA A 17 -9.24 34.78 -14.07
N LEU A 18 -9.19 35.43 -12.92
CA LEU A 18 -8.41 35.04 -11.75
C LEU A 18 -9.07 33.89 -10.96
N LEU A 19 -10.38 33.66 -11.13
CA LEU A 19 -11.11 32.60 -10.40
C LEU A 19 -11.10 31.24 -11.11
N THR A 20 -10.63 31.15 -12.36
CA THR A 20 -10.60 29.88 -13.12
C THR A 20 -9.30 29.10 -13.01
N SER A 21 -8.31 29.56 -12.25
CA SER A 21 -7.06 28.82 -12.02
C SER A 21 -7.20 27.84 -10.87
N CYS A 22 -8.25 27.01 -10.87
CA CYS A 22 -8.29 25.80 -10.07
C CYS A 22 -7.52 24.68 -10.82
N GLY A 23 -6.23 24.92 -11.06
CA GLY A 23 -5.30 23.92 -11.55
C GLY A 23 -5.20 22.82 -10.50
N SER A 24 -5.69 21.61 -10.81
CA SER A 24 -5.40 20.43 -10.00
C SER A 24 -3.89 20.30 -9.88
N MET A 25 -3.35 20.55 -8.68
CA MET A 25 -1.94 20.33 -8.41
C MET A 25 -1.57 18.91 -8.85
N PRO A 26 -0.54 18.72 -9.69
CA PRO A 26 -0.12 17.39 -10.08
C PRO A 26 0.23 16.61 -8.81
N LEU A 27 -0.31 15.40 -8.68
CA LEU A 27 0.03 14.49 -7.59
C LEU A 27 1.53 14.23 -7.64
N VAL A 28 2.27 14.75 -6.66
CA VAL A 28 3.72 14.54 -6.55
C VAL A 28 3.96 13.05 -6.31
N LYS A 29 4.74 12.44 -7.21
CA LYS A 29 5.13 11.03 -7.09
C LYS A 29 6.05 10.84 -5.89
N ASP A 30 5.77 9.83 -5.07
CA ASP A 30 6.64 9.43 -3.98
C ASP A 30 7.82 8.60 -4.52
N ASN A 31 8.95 9.25 -4.73
CA ASN A 31 10.20 8.62 -5.15
C ASN A 31 11.11 8.25 -3.98
N ARG A 32 10.73 8.61 -2.75
CA ARG A 32 11.53 8.39 -1.54
C ARG A 32 11.30 7.01 -0.93
N ASN A 33 10.07 6.50 -1.03
CA ASN A 33 9.65 5.29 -0.36
C ASN A 33 9.56 4.11 -1.32
N LYS A 34 10.12 2.98 -0.89
CA LYS A 34 10.05 1.70 -1.58
C LYS A 34 9.68 0.60 -0.58
N MET A 35 8.79 -0.28 -0.98
CA MET A 35 8.40 -1.46 -0.23
C MET A 35 8.95 -2.70 -0.91
N ILE A 36 9.76 -3.50 -0.21
CA ILE A 36 10.27 -4.79 -0.69
C ILE A 36 9.46 -5.89 0.00
N VAL A 37 8.69 -6.63 -0.76
CA VAL A 37 7.81 -7.72 -0.29
C VAL A 37 8.47 -9.05 -0.56
N SER A 38 8.92 -9.74 0.48
CA SER A 38 9.43 -11.11 0.39
C SER A 38 8.29 -12.11 0.56
N VAL A 39 8.03 -12.87 -0.50
CA VAL A 39 7.05 -13.97 -0.43
C VAL A 39 7.59 -15.12 0.40
N LYS A 40 8.89 -15.43 0.32
CA LYS A 40 9.55 -16.45 1.13
C LYS A 40 9.42 -16.18 2.63
N ASP A 41 9.70 -14.95 3.05
CA ASP A 41 9.73 -14.57 4.47
C ASP A 41 8.36 -14.14 5.00
N GLN A 42 7.36 -13.92 4.13
CA GLN A 42 6.07 -13.30 4.44
C GLN A 42 6.25 -12.00 5.24
N ARG A 43 7.19 -11.17 4.76
CA ARG A 43 7.55 -9.88 5.33
C ARG A 43 7.70 -8.84 4.25
N MET A 44 7.45 -7.60 4.65
CA MET A 44 7.69 -6.40 3.83
C MET A 44 8.73 -5.55 4.55
N LEU A 45 9.71 -5.03 3.82
CA LEU A 45 10.67 -4.05 4.27
C LEU A 45 10.32 -2.70 3.65
N LEU A 46 10.12 -1.68 4.48
CA LEU A 46 10.03 -0.29 4.05
C LEU A 46 11.44 0.31 3.99
N VAL A 47 11.74 0.89 2.85
CA VAL A 47 12.97 1.64 2.57
C VAL A 47 12.58 3.09 2.29
N THR A 48 13.24 4.05 2.92
CA THR A 48 13.04 5.49 2.71
C THR A 48 14.39 6.12 2.39
N ASP A 49 14.49 6.85 1.28
CA ASP A 49 15.74 7.48 0.81
C ASP A 49 16.92 6.47 0.77
N GLY A 50 16.66 5.26 0.29
CA GLY A 50 17.63 4.17 0.19
C GLY A 50 17.94 3.45 1.51
N GLN A 51 17.46 3.93 2.66
CA GLN A 51 17.72 3.33 3.96
C GLN A 51 16.57 2.44 4.44
N PRO A 52 16.84 1.22 4.95
CA PRO A 52 15.82 0.35 5.51
C PRO A 52 15.30 0.92 6.83
N VAL A 53 13.97 1.12 6.93
CA VAL A 53 13.33 1.81 8.06
C VAL A 53 12.58 0.87 8.97
N LYS A 54 11.81 -0.07 8.39
CA LYS A 54 10.91 -0.93 9.17
C LYS A 54 10.52 -2.19 8.43
N THR A 55 10.33 -3.28 9.16
CA THR A 55 9.72 -4.49 8.61
C THR A 55 8.31 -4.70 9.13
N TYR A 56 7.45 -5.27 8.27
CA TYR A 56 6.07 -5.61 8.59
C TYR A 56 5.83 -7.09 8.34
N ARG A 57 5.03 -7.72 9.18
CA ARG A 57 4.52 -9.07 8.96
C ARG A 57 3.35 -9.00 7.99
N ILE A 58 3.37 -9.82 6.93
CA ILE A 58 2.36 -9.80 5.87
C ILE A 58 1.80 -11.19 5.61
N SER A 59 0.81 -11.27 4.72
CA SER A 59 0.33 -12.52 4.12
C SER A 59 0.07 -12.29 2.64
N THR A 60 0.70 -13.11 1.79
CA THR A 60 0.46 -13.17 0.34
C THR A 60 -0.49 -14.32 -0.01
N SER A 61 -0.71 -14.56 -1.30
CA SER A 61 -1.66 -15.56 -1.76
C SER A 61 -1.27 -17.00 -1.39
N LYS A 62 -2.25 -17.78 -0.93
CA LYS A 62 -2.14 -19.24 -0.75
C LYS A 62 -2.13 -20.01 -2.09
N PHE A 63 -2.51 -19.36 -3.19
CA PHE A 63 -2.51 -19.95 -4.55
C PHE A 63 -1.18 -19.70 -5.29
N GLY A 64 -0.18 -19.12 -4.61
CA GLY A 64 1.14 -18.84 -5.19
C GLY A 64 1.22 -17.51 -5.94
N LEU A 65 2.09 -17.45 -6.94
CA LEU A 65 2.50 -16.23 -7.62
C LEU A 65 2.04 -16.22 -9.07
N GLY A 66 1.60 -15.05 -9.56
CA GLY A 66 1.16 -14.85 -10.94
C GLY A 66 0.18 -13.69 -11.08
N ASP A 67 -0.10 -13.33 -12.36
CA ASP A 67 -0.91 -12.16 -12.69
C ASP A 67 -2.08 -12.47 -13.65
N GLN A 68 -2.38 -13.76 -13.90
CA GLN A 68 -3.54 -14.10 -14.74
C GLN A 68 -4.85 -13.67 -14.05
N PRO A 69 -5.80 -13.08 -14.79
CA PRO A 69 -7.15 -12.82 -14.29
C PRO A 69 -7.79 -14.08 -13.68
N GLY A 70 -8.48 -13.93 -12.55
CA GLY A 70 -9.14 -15.04 -11.85
C GLY A 70 -8.23 -16.01 -11.09
N SER A 71 -6.91 -15.91 -11.21
CA SER A 71 -5.97 -16.86 -10.62
C SER A 71 -5.85 -16.80 -9.09
N HIS A 72 -6.30 -15.73 -8.47
CA HIS A 72 -6.12 -15.44 -7.04
C HIS A 72 -4.64 -15.43 -6.57
N ARG A 73 -3.69 -15.35 -7.49
CA ARG A 73 -2.24 -15.35 -7.22
C ARG A 73 -1.75 -13.93 -6.96
N THR A 74 -0.68 -13.79 -6.16
CA THR A 74 0.00 -12.51 -5.96
C THR A 74 0.95 -12.22 -7.12
N PRO A 75 0.84 -11.07 -7.81
CA PRO A 75 1.81 -10.67 -8.83
C PRO A 75 3.19 -10.43 -8.23
N ILE A 76 4.24 -10.69 -9.01
CA ILE A 76 5.64 -10.39 -8.66
C ILE A 76 6.20 -9.25 -9.50
N GLY A 77 7.40 -8.77 -9.12
CA GLY A 77 8.08 -7.70 -9.83
C GLY A 77 7.72 -6.32 -9.31
N ARG A 78 7.99 -5.31 -10.13
CA ARG A 78 7.83 -3.89 -9.78
C ARG A 78 6.40 -3.44 -10.02
N MET A 79 5.83 -2.84 -8.99
CA MET A 79 4.52 -2.20 -8.99
C MET A 79 4.65 -0.83 -8.33
N GLU A 80 3.59 -0.03 -8.32
CA GLU A 80 3.52 1.23 -7.60
C GLU A 80 2.16 1.40 -6.90
N VAL A 81 2.13 2.26 -5.90
CA VAL A 81 0.89 2.68 -5.23
C VAL A 81 0.13 3.63 -6.16
N ALA A 82 -0.86 3.12 -6.87
CA ALA A 82 -1.67 3.91 -7.80
C ALA A 82 -2.80 4.68 -7.12
N ARG A 83 -3.38 4.14 -6.03
CA ARG A 83 -4.43 4.79 -5.24
C ARG A 83 -4.31 4.45 -3.75
N LYS A 84 -4.74 5.39 -2.92
CA LYS A 84 -4.81 5.25 -1.46
C LYS A 84 -6.25 5.50 -1.00
N ILE A 85 -6.82 4.59 -0.19
CA ILE A 85 -8.22 4.66 0.25
C ILE A 85 -8.29 4.40 1.76
N GLY A 86 -9.14 5.14 2.45
CA GLY A 86 -9.43 4.92 3.86
C GLY A 86 -8.71 5.86 4.82
N GLY A 87 -8.03 6.93 4.35
CA GLY A 87 -7.22 7.83 5.19
C GLY A 87 -7.93 8.39 6.43
N ASN A 88 -9.20 8.74 6.29
CA ASN A 88 -10.00 9.37 7.34
C ASN A 88 -10.90 8.39 8.12
N HIS A 89 -10.77 7.08 7.89
CA HIS A 89 -11.59 6.09 8.56
C HIS A 89 -10.89 5.48 9.78
N PRO A 90 -11.66 5.02 10.79
CA PRO A 90 -11.09 4.42 11.99
C PRO A 90 -10.37 3.10 11.70
N ARG A 91 -9.51 2.69 12.63
CA ARG A 91 -8.89 1.37 12.60
C ARG A 91 -9.97 0.28 12.66
N GLY A 92 -9.90 -0.69 11.73
CA GLY A 92 -10.91 -1.75 11.63
C GLY A 92 -12.10 -1.41 10.73
N ALA A 93 -12.19 -0.19 10.19
CA ALA A 93 -13.23 0.19 9.22
C ALA A 93 -13.27 -0.80 8.04
N VAL A 94 -14.44 -1.36 7.77
CA VAL A 94 -14.65 -2.38 6.72
C VAL A 94 -14.90 -1.72 5.37
N PHE A 95 -14.22 -2.22 4.33
CA PHE A 95 -14.41 -1.76 2.96
C PHE A 95 -14.95 -2.87 2.07
N LYS A 96 -16.02 -2.55 1.33
CA LYS A 96 -16.57 -3.38 0.24
C LYS A 96 -16.57 -2.53 -1.04
N SER A 97 -16.08 -3.07 -2.15
CA SER A 97 -15.93 -2.33 -3.42
C SER A 97 -15.23 -0.97 -3.23
N ARG A 98 -14.24 -0.89 -2.34
CA ARG A 98 -13.42 0.30 -2.01
C ARG A 98 -14.19 1.44 -1.32
N ARG A 99 -15.40 1.18 -0.85
CA ARG A 99 -16.23 2.11 -0.06
C ARG A 99 -16.36 1.60 1.37
N HIS A 100 -16.33 2.50 2.34
CA HIS A 100 -16.59 2.18 3.73
C HIS A 100 -18.05 1.73 3.90
N THR A 101 -18.26 0.63 4.64
CA THR A 101 -19.58 0.04 4.84
C THR A 101 -20.33 0.60 6.07
N GLY A 102 -19.69 1.42 6.88
CA GLY A 102 -20.17 1.85 8.19
C GLY A 102 -19.72 0.93 9.32
N GLU A 103 -19.31 -0.29 9.02
CA GLU A 103 -18.89 -1.27 10.02
C GLU A 103 -17.43 -1.08 10.44
N VAL A 104 -17.14 -1.37 11.73
CA VAL A 104 -15.78 -1.39 12.30
C VAL A 104 -15.58 -2.71 13.04
N LEU A 105 -14.56 -3.49 12.62
CA LEU A 105 -14.22 -4.78 13.22
C LEU A 105 -13.05 -4.67 14.19
N LYS A 106 -13.14 -5.42 15.28
CA LYS A 106 -12.02 -5.66 16.20
C LYS A 106 -11.03 -6.65 15.57
N PRO A 107 -9.74 -6.63 15.96
CA PRO A 107 -8.78 -7.65 15.57
C PRO A 107 -9.29 -9.05 15.96
N ASP A 108 -9.00 -10.03 15.08
CA ASP A 108 -9.38 -11.43 15.24
C ASP A 108 -10.90 -11.67 15.39
N ALA A 109 -11.74 -10.74 14.90
CA ALA A 109 -13.17 -10.92 14.83
C ALA A 109 -13.51 -12.22 14.08
N PRO A 110 -14.38 -13.09 14.65
CA PRO A 110 -14.63 -14.41 14.08
C PRO A 110 -15.43 -14.34 12.77
N GLY A 111 -15.23 -15.35 11.94
CA GLY A 111 -16.13 -15.73 10.86
C GLY A 111 -15.88 -15.09 9.50
N ARG A 112 -15.04 -14.04 9.34
CA ARG A 112 -14.77 -13.43 8.04
C ARG A 112 -13.50 -12.57 8.00
N ASP A 113 -12.95 -12.42 6.80
CA ASP A 113 -11.73 -11.66 6.53
C ASP A 113 -11.96 -10.57 5.46
N PRO A 114 -12.75 -9.51 5.76
CA PRO A 114 -12.92 -8.40 4.86
C PRO A 114 -11.67 -7.53 4.79
N ILE A 115 -11.60 -6.68 3.78
CA ILE A 115 -10.63 -5.59 3.71
C ILE A 115 -10.95 -4.57 4.80
N VAL A 116 -9.97 -4.24 5.65
CA VAL A 116 -10.17 -3.28 6.73
C VAL A 116 -9.10 -2.21 6.81
N SER A 117 -9.40 -1.10 7.47
CA SER A 117 -8.53 0.01 7.85
C SER A 117 -8.04 0.87 6.69
N ARG A 118 -7.22 0.35 5.78
CA ARG A 118 -6.59 1.09 4.68
C ARG A 118 -6.41 0.20 3.47
N ILE A 119 -6.39 0.83 2.29
CA ILE A 119 -6.11 0.20 1.01
C ILE A 119 -5.04 1.01 0.29
N LEU A 120 -3.95 0.36 -0.10
CA LEU A 120 -2.98 0.82 -1.08
C LEU A 120 -3.21 -0.02 -2.35
N TRP A 121 -3.77 0.56 -3.39
CA TRP A 121 -4.10 -0.15 -4.63
C TRP A 121 -2.92 -0.12 -5.58
N LEU A 122 -2.46 -1.28 -6.01
CA LEU A 122 -1.24 -1.45 -6.76
C LEU A 122 -1.49 -1.47 -8.27
N ARG A 123 -0.57 -0.86 -9.03
CA ARG A 123 -0.49 -0.95 -10.48
C ARG A 123 0.84 -1.58 -10.87
N GLY A 124 0.80 -2.57 -11.77
CA GLY A 124 1.99 -3.20 -12.33
C GLY A 124 2.76 -2.24 -13.24
N LEU A 125 4.08 -2.31 -13.18
CA LEU A 125 5.00 -1.52 -14.00
C LEU A 125 5.71 -2.37 -15.06
N GLU A 126 5.43 -3.67 -15.12
CA GLU A 126 6.07 -4.62 -16.00
C GLU A 126 5.03 -5.46 -16.77
N PRO A 127 5.34 -5.98 -17.96
CA PRO A 127 4.38 -6.74 -18.76
C PRO A 127 3.76 -7.93 -18.04
N HIS A 128 4.54 -8.61 -17.19
CA HIS A 128 4.10 -9.82 -16.46
C HIS A 128 3.26 -9.54 -15.20
N ASN A 129 3.07 -8.26 -14.81
CA ASN A 129 2.22 -7.86 -13.70
C ASN A 129 1.22 -6.73 -14.04
N ARG A 130 1.01 -6.46 -15.34
CA ARG A 130 0.13 -5.39 -15.85
C ARG A 130 -1.32 -5.51 -15.40
N ASN A 131 -1.76 -6.72 -15.06
CA ASN A 131 -3.13 -6.98 -14.60
C ASN A 131 -3.33 -6.69 -13.10
N ALA A 132 -2.28 -6.35 -12.33
CA ALA A 132 -2.40 -6.10 -10.90
C ALA A 132 -3.49 -5.06 -10.57
N PHE A 133 -3.57 -3.96 -11.33
CA PHE A 133 -4.57 -2.92 -11.10
C PHE A 133 -6.00 -3.36 -11.43
N PRO A 134 -6.32 -3.88 -12.62
CA PRO A 134 -7.68 -4.35 -12.92
C PRO A 134 -8.10 -5.60 -12.11
N ARG A 135 -7.13 -6.39 -11.59
CA ARG A 135 -7.37 -7.50 -10.67
C ARG A 135 -7.58 -7.08 -9.23
N TYR A 136 -7.55 -5.78 -8.92
CA TYR A 136 -7.74 -5.26 -7.57
C TYR A 136 -6.71 -5.78 -6.57
N ILE A 137 -5.44 -5.83 -6.96
CA ILE A 137 -4.34 -6.19 -6.08
C ILE A 137 -4.04 -5.03 -5.13
N TYR A 138 -4.16 -5.30 -3.82
CA TYR A 138 -4.00 -4.32 -2.77
C TYR A 138 -2.93 -4.73 -1.75
N ILE A 139 -2.35 -3.73 -1.09
CA ILE A 139 -1.87 -3.87 0.28
C ILE A 139 -2.98 -3.34 1.17
N HIS A 140 -3.48 -4.15 2.13
CA HIS A 140 -4.62 -3.77 2.96
C HIS A 140 -4.59 -4.39 4.35
N GLY A 141 -5.37 -3.82 5.26
CA GLY A 141 -5.56 -4.40 6.59
C GLY A 141 -6.45 -5.64 6.60
N THR A 142 -6.14 -6.57 7.50
CA THR A 142 -6.98 -7.74 7.80
C THR A 142 -7.32 -7.79 9.30
N PRO A 143 -8.53 -8.22 9.69
CA PRO A 143 -8.80 -8.58 11.07
C PRO A 143 -8.10 -9.89 11.48
N GLU A 144 -7.84 -10.82 10.56
CA GLU A 144 -7.26 -12.15 10.83
C GLU A 144 -5.73 -12.10 11.06
N ARG A 145 -5.29 -11.64 12.24
CA ARG A 145 -3.87 -11.52 12.57
C ARG A 145 -3.13 -12.87 12.63
N LYS A 146 -3.82 -13.94 13.01
CA LYS A 146 -3.29 -15.32 13.08
C LYS A 146 -2.79 -15.84 11.72
N ASN A 147 -3.32 -15.30 10.62
CA ASN A 147 -2.95 -15.68 9.25
C ASN A 147 -1.76 -14.89 8.70
N LEU A 148 -1.26 -13.88 9.41
CA LEU A 148 -0.07 -13.15 9.00
C LEU A 148 1.20 -13.99 9.23
N GLY A 149 2.20 -13.84 8.34
CA GLY A 149 3.45 -14.61 8.35
C GLY A 149 3.38 -15.93 7.63
N ARG A 150 2.26 -16.24 6.95
CA ARG A 150 2.09 -17.38 6.05
C ARG A 150 1.24 -16.99 4.84
N PRO A 151 1.37 -17.67 3.69
CA PRO A 151 0.49 -17.49 2.54
C PRO A 151 -0.95 -17.88 2.90
N ALA A 152 -1.90 -16.93 2.86
CA ALA A 152 -3.29 -17.17 3.22
C ALA A 152 -4.28 -16.28 2.47
N SER A 153 -3.82 -15.29 1.67
CA SER A 153 -4.70 -14.38 0.91
C SER A 153 -5.20 -14.99 -0.40
N PHE A 154 -6.01 -14.21 -1.12
CA PHE A 154 -6.52 -14.48 -2.46
C PHE A 154 -5.92 -13.51 -3.49
N GLY A 155 -4.63 -13.17 -3.35
CA GLY A 155 -3.89 -12.32 -4.28
C GLY A 155 -3.35 -11.04 -3.67
N CYS A 156 -4.08 -10.40 -2.78
CA CYS A 156 -3.66 -9.19 -2.09
C CYS A 156 -2.55 -9.46 -1.05
N ILE A 157 -1.87 -8.41 -0.62
CA ILE A 157 -0.88 -8.41 0.45
C ILE A 157 -1.57 -7.90 1.72
N ARG A 158 -1.79 -8.78 2.70
CA ARG A 158 -2.49 -8.47 3.94
C ARG A 158 -1.52 -8.07 5.04
N MET A 159 -1.94 -7.10 5.87
CA MET A 159 -1.20 -6.59 7.02
C MET A 159 -2.13 -6.47 8.22
N CYS A 160 -1.60 -6.42 9.45
CA CYS A 160 -2.44 -6.05 10.59
C CYS A 160 -2.90 -4.58 10.47
N CYS A 161 -4.02 -4.25 11.13
CA CYS A 161 -4.62 -2.92 11.03
C CYS A 161 -3.68 -1.78 11.41
N GLY A 162 -2.85 -1.96 12.46
CA GLY A 162 -1.89 -0.94 12.88
C GLY A 162 -0.76 -0.73 11.87
N ASP A 163 -0.24 -1.83 11.32
CA ASP A 163 0.86 -1.78 10.36
C ASP A 163 0.43 -1.16 9.02
N VAL A 164 -0.77 -1.48 8.52
CA VAL A 164 -1.24 -0.87 7.28
C VAL A 164 -1.55 0.62 7.44
N ILE A 165 -1.98 1.07 8.62
CA ILE A 165 -2.18 2.49 8.93
C ILE A 165 -0.82 3.20 8.96
N ASP A 166 0.17 2.65 9.66
CA ASP A 166 1.52 3.20 9.71
C ASP A 166 2.14 3.29 8.30
N LEU A 167 2.07 2.20 7.52
CA LEU A 167 2.56 2.19 6.14
C LEU A 167 1.83 3.25 5.28
N TYR A 168 0.50 3.29 5.35
CA TYR A 168 -0.33 4.25 4.62
C TYR A 168 0.08 5.71 4.87
N ASN A 169 0.41 6.05 6.12
CA ASN A 169 0.79 7.41 6.49
C ASN A 169 2.22 7.77 6.03
N ARG A 170 3.08 6.77 5.81
CA ARG A 170 4.48 6.98 5.39
C ARG A 170 4.66 7.08 3.88
N VAL A 171 3.88 6.33 3.09
CA VAL A 171 4.09 6.22 1.65
C VAL A 171 3.07 7.04 0.87
N GLY A 172 3.50 7.63 -0.23
CA GLY A 172 2.71 8.43 -1.14
C GLY A 172 2.24 7.67 -2.38
N TYR A 173 1.56 8.39 -3.27
CA TYR A 173 1.25 7.91 -4.62
C TYR A 173 2.53 7.70 -5.41
N GLY A 174 2.61 6.64 -6.20
CA GLY A 174 3.79 6.29 -6.98
C GLY A 174 4.92 5.66 -6.19
N ALA A 175 4.81 5.48 -4.86
CA ALA A 175 5.78 4.70 -4.09
C ALA A 175 5.95 3.31 -4.68
N GLU A 176 7.20 2.87 -4.88
CA GLU A 176 7.50 1.58 -5.51
C GLU A 176 7.20 0.41 -4.56
N VAL A 177 6.63 -0.66 -5.11
CA VAL A 177 6.43 -1.95 -4.44
C VAL A 177 7.10 -3.03 -5.27
N TYR A 178 8.16 -3.63 -4.74
CA TYR A 178 8.86 -4.73 -5.38
C TYR A 178 8.53 -6.04 -4.68
N VAL A 179 7.83 -6.93 -5.37
CA VAL A 179 7.46 -8.25 -4.84
C VAL A 179 8.44 -9.29 -5.38
N THR A 180 9.19 -9.94 -4.48
CA THR A 180 10.19 -10.97 -4.82
C THR A 180 9.80 -12.35 -4.28
N ARG A 181 10.19 -13.40 -5.01
CA ARG A 181 10.11 -14.81 -4.54
C ARG A 181 11.05 -15.07 -3.39
N GLY A 182 12.25 -14.44 -3.43
CA GLY A 182 13.34 -14.64 -2.49
C GLY A 182 13.10 -14.06 -1.12
N GLY A 183 14.07 -14.24 -0.23
CA GLY A 183 14.08 -13.65 1.10
C GLY A 183 14.49 -12.17 1.07
N LEU A 184 14.18 -11.43 2.12
CA LEU A 184 14.67 -10.05 2.28
C LEU A 184 16.20 -10.01 2.29
N ARG A 185 16.87 -11.03 2.84
CA ARG A 185 18.34 -11.14 2.85
C ARG A 185 18.98 -11.23 1.47
N ASP A 186 18.20 -11.62 0.47
CA ASP A 186 18.66 -11.72 -0.91
C ASP A 186 18.67 -10.32 -1.60
N THR A 187 18.25 -9.28 -0.90
CA THR A 187 18.22 -7.88 -1.35
C THR A 187 19.23 -7.04 -0.57
N GLU A 188 19.83 -6.04 -1.23
CA GLU A 188 20.78 -5.11 -0.61
C GLU A 188 20.18 -4.42 0.64
N ALA A 189 18.99 -3.81 0.50
CA ALA A 189 18.31 -3.17 1.64
C ALA A 189 18.00 -4.14 2.78
N GLY A 190 17.68 -5.39 2.47
CA GLY A 190 17.49 -6.44 3.47
C GLY A 190 18.79 -6.79 4.19
N GLN A 191 19.92 -6.88 3.48
CA GLN A 191 21.24 -7.11 4.09
C GLN A 191 21.58 -5.98 5.07
N LEU A 192 21.40 -4.71 4.64
CA LEU A 192 21.59 -3.54 5.51
C LEU A 192 20.69 -3.60 6.75
N TRP A 193 19.40 -3.95 6.58
CA TRP A 193 18.47 -4.12 7.69
C TRP A 193 18.94 -5.14 8.71
N PHE A 194 19.35 -6.33 8.26
CA PHE A 194 19.79 -7.38 9.16
C PHE A 194 21.15 -7.14 9.78
N ALA A 195 22.03 -6.39 9.13
CA ALA A 195 23.30 -5.94 9.72
C ALA A 195 23.05 -4.99 10.91
N ALA A 196 22.12 -4.03 10.75
CA ALA A 196 21.81 -3.04 11.79
C ALA A 196 20.94 -3.60 12.94
N ASN A 197 20.02 -4.54 12.67
CA ASN A 197 19.00 -4.98 13.63
C ASN A 197 19.20 -6.43 14.13
N GLY A 198 20.24 -7.11 13.69
CA GLY A 198 20.45 -8.53 13.96
C GLY A 198 19.45 -9.43 13.25
N ASN A 199 19.50 -10.75 13.53
CA ASN A 199 18.58 -11.71 12.95
C ASN A 199 17.33 -11.91 13.82
N PRO A 200 16.18 -11.29 13.53
CA PRO A 200 14.97 -11.47 14.31
C PRO A 200 14.45 -12.93 14.31
N PHE A 201 14.87 -13.74 13.33
CA PHE A 201 14.50 -15.16 13.26
C PHE A 201 15.25 -16.00 14.32
N ARG A 202 16.43 -15.60 14.78
CA ARG A 202 17.16 -16.29 15.87
C ARG A 202 16.52 -16.09 17.24
N ARG A 203 15.81 -14.97 17.47
CA ARG A 203 15.17 -14.68 18.78
C ARG A 203 13.94 -15.57 19.02
N ILE A 204 13.26 -16.03 17.99
CA ILE A 204 12.08 -16.90 18.11
C ILE A 204 12.52 -18.34 18.42
N ALA A 205 13.58 -18.84 17.78
CA ALA A 205 14.08 -20.19 18.03
C ALA A 205 14.55 -20.40 19.49
N ARG A 206 15.14 -19.39 20.14
CA ARG A 206 15.58 -19.49 21.54
C ARG A 206 14.44 -19.47 22.57
N ARG A 207 13.24 -19.11 22.19
CA ARG A 207 12.07 -19.04 23.11
C ARG A 207 11.29 -20.38 23.16
N TRP A 208 11.65 -21.33 22.29
CA TRP A 208 11.05 -22.66 22.25
C TRP A 208 11.99 -23.78 22.71
N SER A 209 13.22 -23.42 23.13
CA SER A 209 14.25 -24.35 23.64
C SER A 209 14.58 -24.15 25.13
N SER A 210 13.69 -23.47 25.87
CA SER A 210 13.76 -23.34 27.33
C SER A 210 12.48 -23.82 27.99
#